data_dfe945cde248da844be8c462f25d2d87
#
_entry.id   dfe945cde248da844be8c462f25d2d87
#
_cell.length_a   1.000
_cell.length_b   1.000
_cell.length_c   1.000
_cell.angle_alpha   90.00
_cell.angle_beta   90.00
_cell.angle_gamma   90.00
#
_symmetry.space_group_name_H-M   'P 1'
#
loop_
_entity.id
_entity.type
_entity.pdbx_description
1 polymer ?
#
loop_
_entity_poly.entity_id
_entity_poly.type
_entity_poly.pdbx_seq_one_letter_code
_entity_poly.pdbx_strand_id
1 'polypeptide(L)'
;MKTMNYIKLSAACSVLAIVAGCTSFLEEDLKSSLAPDNTYTSSLGFEVGSTGLYAIARSEYNTWGEQGAFMHNGACAYEVLQISTDLCRMGTVRDGSLVPFAELTLNPSTLFVGSYWNWAYNLIGSANELLIYSEKNDNWDYPTDKQLYQAEARFFRAYAYRTLVYLYGDVPWVETIQKPFLLSFSRDPKIEVLGHIIDDLKFAKEHLPEAVSYTHLTLPTSD
;
A
#
# COMPACT_ATOMS: atom_id res chain seq x y z
N MET A 1 34.61 -19.69 -53.29
CA MET A 1 34.84 -18.73 -52.21
C MET A 1 33.83 -17.58 -52.15
N LYS A 2 33.39 -16.99 -53.25
CA LYS A 2 32.41 -15.87 -53.25
C LYS A 2 30.99 -16.30 -52.78
N THR A 3 30.47 -17.43 -53.15
CA THR A 3 29.13 -17.93 -52.78
C THR A 3 28.98 -18.19 -51.26
N MET A 4 30.04 -18.63 -50.60
CA MET A 4 30.05 -18.89 -49.13
C MET A 4 29.97 -17.60 -48.30
N ASN A 5 30.47 -16.49 -48.83
CA ASN A 5 30.36 -15.18 -48.16
C ASN A 5 28.93 -14.60 -48.27
N TYR A 6 28.20 -14.84 -49.35
CA TYR A 6 26.79 -14.39 -49.46
C TYR A 6 25.86 -15.18 -48.55
N ILE A 7 26.10 -16.47 -48.34
CA ILE A 7 25.31 -17.29 -47.39
C ILE A 7 25.56 -16.84 -45.96
N LYS A 8 26.79 -16.53 -45.59
CA LYS A 8 27.10 -16.00 -44.26
C LYS A 8 26.51 -14.60 -44.01
N LEU A 9 26.52 -13.75 -45.04
CA LEU A 9 25.95 -12.41 -44.98
C LEU A 9 24.41 -12.45 -44.86
N SER A 10 23.75 -13.32 -45.62
CA SER A 10 22.29 -13.50 -45.56
C SER A 10 21.85 -14.08 -44.20
N ALA A 11 22.60 -15.03 -43.64
CA ALA A 11 22.34 -15.58 -42.32
C ALA A 11 22.52 -14.53 -41.22
N ALA A 12 23.54 -13.67 -41.32
CA ALA A 12 23.75 -12.57 -40.38
C ALA A 12 22.63 -11.51 -40.44
N CYS A 13 22.16 -11.15 -41.64
CA CYS A 13 21.02 -10.24 -41.80
C CYS A 13 19.71 -10.84 -41.28
N SER A 14 19.48 -12.15 -41.44
CA SER A 14 18.30 -12.82 -40.89
C SER A 14 18.30 -12.85 -39.36
N VAL A 15 19.46 -13.05 -38.73
CA VAL A 15 19.60 -13.00 -37.28
C VAL A 15 19.39 -11.57 -36.73
N LEU A 16 19.91 -10.55 -37.43
CA LEU A 16 19.68 -9.15 -37.03
C LEU A 16 18.19 -8.74 -37.16
N ALA A 17 17.48 -9.24 -38.14
CA ALA A 17 16.05 -8.97 -38.34
C ALA A 17 15.16 -9.60 -37.23
N ILE A 18 15.59 -10.71 -36.63
CA ILE A 18 14.89 -11.38 -35.54
C ILE A 18 15.10 -10.62 -34.21
N VAL A 19 16.24 -9.94 -34.02
CA VAL A 19 16.54 -9.16 -32.82
C VAL A 19 15.87 -7.78 -32.84
N ALA A 20 15.48 -7.28 -34.02
CA ALA A 20 14.70 -6.06 -34.18
C ALA A 20 13.18 -6.28 -33.97
N GLY A 21 12.80 -7.29 -33.22
CA GLY A 21 11.40 -7.55 -32.87
C GLY A 21 10.80 -6.34 -32.17
N CYS A 22 9.67 -5.89 -32.69
CA CYS A 22 8.96 -4.69 -32.23
C CYS A 22 8.74 -4.72 -30.72
N THR A 23 9.37 -3.84 -29.99
CA THR A 23 9.12 -3.62 -28.56
C THR A 23 7.65 -3.28 -28.31
N SER A 24 6.98 -2.62 -29.25
CA SER A 24 5.55 -2.31 -29.20
C SER A 24 4.61 -3.52 -29.21
N PHE A 25 5.08 -4.71 -29.67
CA PHE A 25 4.28 -5.94 -29.57
C PHE A 25 4.23 -6.51 -28.15
N LEU A 26 5.19 -6.13 -27.30
CA LEU A 26 5.28 -6.53 -25.89
C LEU A 26 4.72 -5.46 -24.95
N GLU A 27 4.29 -4.32 -25.47
CA GLU A 27 3.57 -3.32 -24.69
C GLU A 27 2.14 -3.79 -24.49
N GLU A 28 1.82 -4.14 -23.26
CA GLU A 28 0.50 -4.59 -22.85
C GLU A 28 -0.45 -3.38 -22.83
N ASP A 29 -1.35 -3.29 -23.82
CA ASP A 29 -2.37 -2.25 -23.87
C ASP A 29 -3.55 -2.66 -22.97
N LEU A 30 -3.45 -2.32 -21.68
CA LEU A 30 -4.41 -2.67 -20.64
C LEU A 30 -5.68 -1.79 -20.69
N LYS A 31 -6.27 -1.56 -21.85
CA LYS A 31 -7.45 -0.68 -22.03
C LYS A 31 -8.68 -1.03 -21.21
N SER A 32 -8.75 -2.22 -20.63
CA SER A 32 -9.92 -2.71 -19.87
C SER A 32 -9.61 -3.02 -18.40
N SER A 33 -8.39 -2.81 -17.91
CA SER A 33 -8.03 -3.06 -16.51
C SER A 33 -7.95 -1.76 -15.73
N LEU A 34 -8.18 -1.84 -14.42
CA LEU A 34 -7.92 -0.78 -13.44
C LEU A 34 -6.40 -0.61 -13.21
N ALA A 35 -5.62 -0.53 -14.30
CA ALA A 35 -4.21 -0.20 -14.19
C ALA A 35 -4.05 1.25 -13.73
N PRO A 36 -3.04 1.57 -12.90
CA PRO A 36 -2.83 2.91 -12.39
C PRO A 36 -2.77 3.99 -13.48
N ASP A 37 -2.10 3.71 -14.62
CA ASP A 37 -2.00 4.63 -15.76
C ASP A 37 -3.37 4.97 -16.40
N ASN A 38 -4.35 4.08 -16.27
CA ASN A 38 -5.72 4.29 -16.78
C ASN A 38 -6.65 4.87 -15.71
N THR A 39 -6.37 4.61 -14.44
CA THR A 39 -7.21 5.01 -13.31
C THR A 39 -6.95 6.47 -12.92
N TYR A 40 -5.69 6.84 -12.75
CA TYR A 40 -5.31 8.16 -12.23
C TYR A 40 -5.20 9.23 -13.33
N THR A 41 -6.27 9.39 -14.12
CA THR A 41 -6.34 10.35 -15.24
C THR A 41 -7.35 11.47 -15.02
N SER A 42 -8.10 11.44 -13.93
CA SER A 42 -9.15 12.41 -13.58
C SER A 42 -9.42 12.41 -12.08
N SER A 43 -10.06 13.45 -11.56
CA SER A 43 -10.46 13.54 -10.14
C SER A 43 -11.24 12.30 -9.67
N LEU A 44 -12.15 11.75 -10.50
CA LEU A 44 -12.88 10.52 -10.18
C LEU A 44 -11.93 9.32 -9.96
N GLY A 45 -10.88 9.19 -10.77
CA GLY A 45 -9.90 8.11 -10.61
C GLY A 45 -9.15 8.22 -9.27
N PHE A 46 -8.82 9.44 -8.85
CA PHE A 46 -8.20 9.69 -7.55
C PHE A 46 -9.17 9.46 -6.39
N GLU A 47 -10.45 9.78 -6.54
CA GLU A 47 -11.49 9.46 -5.56
C GLU A 47 -11.60 7.95 -5.34
N VAL A 48 -11.60 7.16 -6.43
CA VAL A 48 -11.59 5.69 -6.35
C VAL A 48 -10.32 5.18 -5.67
N GLY A 49 -9.16 5.71 -6.03
CA GLY A 49 -7.88 5.37 -5.39
C GLY A 49 -7.87 5.69 -3.90
N SER A 50 -8.34 6.87 -3.51
CA SER A 50 -8.45 7.27 -2.12
C SER A 50 -9.43 6.37 -1.35
N THR A 51 -10.60 6.07 -1.92
CA THR A 51 -11.53 5.09 -1.34
C THR A 51 -10.86 3.73 -1.11
N GLY A 52 -9.95 3.33 -2.01
CA GLY A 52 -9.11 2.15 -1.83
C GLY A 52 -8.21 2.23 -0.58
N LEU A 53 -7.64 3.40 -0.28
CA LEU A 53 -6.84 3.60 0.95
C LEU A 53 -7.68 3.43 2.21
N TYR A 54 -8.91 3.98 2.24
CA TYR A 54 -9.85 3.75 3.34
C TYR A 54 -10.19 2.27 3.50
N ALA A 55 -10.39 1.54 2.41
CA ALA A 55 -10.68 0.11 2.45
C ALA A 55 -9.50 -0.70 3.02
N ILE A 56 -8.27 -0.40 2.61
CA ILE A 56 -7.06 -1.05 3.15
C ILE A 56 -6.88 -0.68 4.63
N ALA A 57 -7.01 0.58 5.01
CA ALA A 57 -6.90 1.02 6.40
C ALA A 57 -7.94 0.32 7.29
N ARG A 58 -9.18 0.22 6.83
CA ARG A 58 -10.26 -0.48 7.54
C ARG A 58 -9.98 -1.96 7.73
N SER A 59 -9.25 -2.59 6.81
CA SER A 59 -8.89 -4.00 6.90
C SER A 59 -7.87 -4.32 8.01
N GLU A 60 -7.32 -3.32 8.69
CA GLU A 60 -6.44 -3.52 9.85
C GLU A 60 -7.08 -4.41 10.92
N TYR A 61 -8.37 -4.17 11.22
CA TYR A 61 -9.10 -4.88 12.27
C TYR A 61 -10.30 -5.69 11.77
N ASN A 62 -10.61 -5.58 10.48
CA ASN A 62 -11.75 -6.28 9.88
C ASN A 62 -11.29 -7.43 9.00
N THR A 63 -11.55 -8.63 9.46
CA THR A 63 -11.45 -9.82 8.61
C THR A 63 -12.69 -9.92 7.75
N TRP A 64 -12.65 -9.44 6.52
CA TRP A 64 -13.63 -9.77 5.51
C TRP A 64 -13.26 -11.12 4.87
N GLY A 65 -13.71 -12.19 5.47
CA GLY A 65 -13.59 -13.52 4.90
C GLY A 65 -14.83 -14.30 5.28
N GLU A 66 -15.52 -14.84 4.30
CA GLU A 66 -16.72 -15.69 4.46
C GLU A 66 -16.48 -17.01 5.20
N GLN A 67 -15.28 -17.24 5.66
CA GLN A 67 -14.88 -18.45 6.34
C GLN A 67 -14.51 -18.11 7.78
N GLY A 68 -15.52 -18.07 8.58
CA GLY A 68 -15.49 -18.20 10.03
C GLY A 68 -14.19 -17.94 10.76
N ALA A 69 -14.17 -16.84 11.42
CA ALA A 69 -13.58 -16.59 12.73
C ALA A 69 -12.07 -16.47 12.90
N PHE A 70 -11.19 -16.97 12.10
CA PHE A 70 -9.73 -16.93 12.38
C PHE A 70 -8.86 -16.97 11.12
N MET A 71 -9.41 -16.66 9.97
CA MET A 71 -8.65 -16.71 8.73
C MET A 71 -8.10 -15.34 8.38
N HIS A 72 -6.93 -15.18 8.65
CA HIS A 72 -5.94 -14.13 8.57
C HIS A 72 -5.55 -13.79 7.12
N ASN A 73 -6.48 -13.38 6.32
CA ASN A 73 -6.20 -12.89 4.96
C ASN A 73 -5.64 -11.45 5.00
N GLY A 74 -4.52 -11.29 5.70
CA GLY A 74 -3.81 -10.00 5.78
C GLY A 74 -4.32 -9.04 6.85
N ALA A 75 -5.44 -9.34 7.50
CA ALA A 75 -5.92 -8.54 8.60
C ALA A 75 -5.11 -8.79 9.88
N CYS A 76 -4.90 -7.74 10.60
CA CYS A 76 -4.18 -7.77 11.86
C CYS A 76 -5.13 -8.24 12.97
N ALA A 77 -4.80 -9.32 13.65
CA ALA A 77 -5.55 -9.74 14.83
C ALA A 77 -5.27 -8.76 15.97
N TYR A 78 -6.23 -7.92 16.30
CA TYR A 78 -6.05 -6.93 17.35
C TYR A 78 -5.77 -7.57 18.72
N GLU A 79 -6.21 -8.79 18.92
CA GLU A 79 -5.99 -9.58 20.12
C GLU A 79 -4.51 -9.75 20.45
N VAL A 80 -3.64 -9.85 19.44
CA VAL A 80 -2.20 -10.02 19.65
C VAL A 80 -1.55 -8.81 20.31
N LEU A 81 -2.15 -7.62 20.18
CA LEU A 81 -1.68 -6.40 20.84
C LEU A 81 -2.09 -6.34 22.31
N GLN A 82 -3.00 -7.20 22.77
CA GLN A 82 -3.56 -7.15 24.11
C GLN A 82 -3.22 -8.37 24.96
N ILE A 83 -3.06 -9.55 24.35
CA ILE A 83 -2.83 -10.80 25.08
C ILE A 83 -1.59 -10.76 26.00
N SER A 84 -0.59 -9.97 25.63
CA SER A 84 0.66 -9.84 26.41
C SER A 84 0.63 -8.71 27.43
N THR A 85 -0.53 -8.10 27.66
CA THR A 85 -0.66 -7.00 28.63
C THR A 85 -1.18 -7.50 29.96
N ASP A 86 -1.10 -6.66 31.00
CA ASP A 86 -1.67 -6.91 32.32
C ASP A 86 -3.22 -6.90 32.33
N LEU A 87 -3.83 -6.35 31.30
CA LEU A 87 -5.28 -6.23 31.16
C LEU A 87 -5.95 -7.43 30.51
N CYS A 88 -5.20 -8.20 29.72
CA CYS A 88 -5.76 -9.29 28.94
C CYS A 88 -4.82 -10.49 28.91
N ARG A 89 -5.37 -11.67 29.19
CA ARG A 89 -4.66 -12.94 29.05
C ARG A 89 -5.51 -13.93 28.29
N MET A 90 -4.86 -14.88 27.64
CA MET A 90 -5.53 -15.96 26.96
C MET A 90 -6.20 -16.91 27.98
N GLY A 91 -7.53 -17.06 27.90
CA GLY A 91 -8.28 -17.92 28.81
C GLY A 91 -8.23 -19.41 28.45
N THR A 92 -8.29 -19.72 27.17
CA THR A 92 -8.25 -21.09 26.63
C THR A 92 -7.46 -21.13 25.35
N VAL A 93 -6.51 -22.04 25.24
CA VAL A 93 -5.75 -22.27 24.01
C VAL A 93 -6.66 -22.97 23.00
N ARG A 94 -7.39 -22.19 22.21
CA ARG A 94 -8.15 -22.73 21.06
C ARG A 94 -7.29 -22.77 19.79
N ASP A 95 -6.40 -21.80 19.66
CA ASP A 95 -5.51 -21.65 18.51
C ASP A 95 -4.09 -21.47 19.02
N GLY A 96 -3.22 -22.43 18.70
CA GLY A 96 -1.80 -22.40 19.06
C GLY A 96 -1.04 -21.19 18.50
N SER A 97 -1.58 -20.51 17.50
CA SER A 97 -0.95 -19.32 16.88
C SER A 97 -0.86 -18.11 17.83
N LEU A 98 -1.70 -18.03 18.84
CA LEU A 98 -1.69 -16.96 19.84
C LEU A 98 -0.79 -17.26 21.05
N VAL A 99 -0.37 -18.51 21.24
CA VAL A 99 0.48 -18.94 22.36
C VAL A 99 1.77 -18.14 22.44
N PRO A 100 2.51 -17.90 21.35
CA PRO A 100 3.75 -17.13 21.40
C PRO A 100 3.57 -15.71 21.95
N PHE A 101 2.41 -15.09 21.73
CA PHE A 101 2.08 -13.77 22.29
C PHE A 101 1.78 -13.85 23.79
N ALA A 102 1.05 -14.86 24.21
CA ALA A 102 0.75 -15.07 25.62
C ALA A 102 1.97 -15.43 26.47
N GLU A 103 2.91 -16.17 25.89
CA GLU A 103 4.14 -16.63 26.55
C GLU A 103 5.37 -15.75 26.29
N LEU A 104 5.22 -14.69 25.49
CA LEU A 104 6.31 -13.78 25.07
C LEU A 104 7.46 -14.51 24.37
N THR A 105 7.17 -15.57 23.62
CA THR A 105 8.15 -16.39 22.87
C THR A 105 8.19 -16.02 21.39
N LEU A 106 7.94 -14.75 21.08
CA LEU A 106 7.86 -14.24 19.71
C LEU A 106 9.19 -14.36 18.98
N ASN A 107 9.08 -14.67 17.69
CA ASN A 107 10.19 -14.65 16.74
C ASN A 107 9.71 -14.13 15.37
N PRO A 108 10.61 -13.81 14.44
CA PRO A 108 10.22 -13.26 13.13
C PRO A 108 9.30 -14.14 12.29
N SER A 109 9.25 -15.46 12.56
CA SER A 109 8.39 -16.42 11.87
C SER A 109 7.06 -16.66 12.59
N THR A 110 6.82 -16.02 13.73
CA THR A 110 5.56 -16.13 14.46
C THR A 110 4.44 -15.55 13.59
N LEU A 111 3.36 -16.32 13.44
CA LEU A 111 2.16 -15.88 12.74
C LEU A 111 1.69 -14.55 13.35
N PHE A 112 1.16 -13.66 12.57
CA PHE A 112 0.74 -12.30 12.90
C PHE A 112 1.87 -11.27 13.08
N VAL A 113 3.11 -11.64 13.38
CA VAL A 113 4.22 -10.66 13.37
C VAL A 113 4.39 -10.06 11.99
N GLY A 114 4.26 -10.85 10.92
CA GLY A 114 4.28 -10.36 9.54
C GLY A 114 3.01 -9.66 9.08
N SER A 115 1.88 -9.85 9.75
CA SER A 115 0.58 -9.35 9.27
C SER A 115 0.51 -7.83 9.27
N TYR A 116 0.89 -7.18 10.38
CA TYR A 116 0.97 -5.72 10.47
C TYR A 116 1.98 -5.13 9.48
N TRP A 117 3.10 -5.81 9.29
CA TRP A 117 4.10 -5.41 8.30
C TRP A 117 3.53 -5.40 6.88
N ASN A 118 2.92 -6.50 6.48
CA ASN A 118 2.35 -6.65 5.14
C ASN A 118 1.19 -5.66 4.90
N TRP A 119 0.29 -5.53 5.88
CA TRP A 119 -0.81 -4.57 5.81
C TRP A 119 -0.29 -3.14 5.67
N ALA A 120 0.65 -2.74 6.51
CA ALA A 120 1.16 -1.38 6.51
C ALA A 120 1.90 -1.04 5.21
N TYR A 121 2.76 -1.92 4.70
CA TYR A 121 3.45 -1.68 3.43
C TYR A 121 2.52 -1.77 2.22
N ASN A 122 1.42 -2.51 2.28
CA ASN A 122 0.37 -2.45 1.27
C ASN A 122 -0.30 -1.06 1.25
N LEU A 123 -0.66 -0.55 2.41
CA LEU A 123 -1.24 0.80 2.53
C LEU A 123 -0.26 1.89 2.09
N ILE A 124 1.01 1.79 2.48
CA ILE A 124 2.09 2.70 2.06
C ILE A 124 2.28 2.67 0.54
N GLY A 125 2.31 1.47 -0.04
CA GLY A 125 2.47 1.30 -1.49
C GLY A 125 1.35 1.97 -2.27
N SER A 126 0.10 1.75 -1.86
CA SER A 126 -1.08 2.38 -2.48
C SER A 126 -1.10 3.90 -2.28
N ALA A 127 -0.69 4.39 -1.11
CA ALA A 127 -0.58 5.83 -0.86
C ALA A 127 0.51 6.48 -1.73
N ASN A 128 1.68 5.85 -1.85
CA ASN A 128 2.76 6.33 -2.71
C ASN A 128 2.35 6.32 -4.18
N GLU A 129 1.61 5.31 -4.63
CA GLU A 129 1.07 5.26 -5.98
C GLU A 129 0.19 6.46 -6.26
N LEU A 130 -0.79 6.74 -5.41
CA LEU A 130 -1.67 7.91 -5.54
C LEU A 130 -0.86 9.22 -5.55
N LEU A 131 0.13 9.38 -4.67
CA LEU A 131 1.00 10.56 -4.62
C LEU A 131 1.78 10.74 -5.93
N ILE A 132 2.40 9.69 -6.46
CA ILE A 132 3.21 9.75 -7.68
C ILE A 132 2.35 10.08 -8.89
N TYR A 133 1.16 9.48 -9.02
CA TYR A 133 0.26 9.77 -10.12
C TYR A 133 -0.38 11.15 -10.01
N SER A 134 -0.62 11.65 -8.79
CA SER A 134 -1.14 13.01 -8.59
C SER A 134 -0.17 14.09 -9.09
N GLU A 135 1.13 13.83 -9.09
CA GLU A 135 2.13 14.76 -9.66
C GLU A 135 2.17 14.73 -11.19
N LYS A 136 1.70 13.65 -11.80
CA LYS A 136 1.67 13.49 -13.27
C LYS A 136 0.35 13.96 -13.89
N ASN A 137 -0.71 14.06 -13.08
CA ASN A 137 -2.04 14.43 -13.57
C ASN A 137 -2.23 15.94 -13.55
N ASP A 138 -2.65 16.50 -14.67
CA ASP A 138 -3.02 17.91 -14.83
C ASP A 138 -4.53 18.10 -15.01
N ASN A 139 -5.31 17.02 -15.06
CA ASN A 139 -6.76 17.02 -15.30
C ASN A 139 -7.53 16.87 -13.98
N TRP A 140 -7.84 18.01 -13.35
CA TRP A 140 -8.54 18.10 -12.08
C TRP A 140 -9.89 18.80 -12.27
N ASP A 141 -10.95 18.27 -11.67
CA ASP A 141 -12.28 18.89 -11.74
C ASP A 141 -12.33 20.19 -10.92
N TYR A 142 -11.62 20.22 -9.78
CA TYR A 142 -11.47 21.42 -8.95
C TYR A 142 -10.01 21.69 -8.62
N PRO A 143 -9.64 22.97 -8.47
CA PRO A 143 -8.23 23.35 -8.15
C PRO A 143 -7.69 22.77 -6.85
N THR A 144 -8.57 22.37 -5.94
CA THR A 144 -8.23 21.81 -4.62
C THR A 144 -8.09 20.29 -4.62
N ASP A 145 -8.53 19.59 -5.67
CA ASP A 145 -8.59 18.13 -5.70
C ASP A 145 -7.22 17.49 -5.55
N LYS A 146 -6.21 18.02 -6.25
CA LYS A 146 -4.84 17.52 -6.13
C LYS A 146 -4.37 17.50 -4.68
N GLN A 147 -4.54 18.63 -3.99
CA GLN A 147 -4.10 18.78 -2.60
C GLN A 147 -4.93 17.90 -1.65
N LEU A 148 -6.21 17.77 -1.90
CA LEU A 148 -7.10 16.92 -1.12
C LEU A 148 -6.65 15.45 -1.17
N TYR A 149 -6.52 14.88 -2.37
CA TYR A 149 -6.13 13.48 -2.50
C TYR A 149 -4.69 13.23 -2.05
N GLN A 150 -3.77 14.18 -2.24
CA GLN A 150 -2.44 14.10 -1.66
C GLN A 150 -2.47 14.11 -0.13
N ALA A 151 -3.35 14.90 0.47
CA ALA A 151 -3.50 14.99 1.92
C ALA A 151 -4.04 13.68 2.50
N GLU A 152 -5.02 13.07 1.86
CA GLU A 152 -5.54 11.76 2.25
C GLU A 152 -4.46 10.67 2.14
N ALA A 153 -3.73 10.62 1.03
CA ALA A 153 -2.66 9.65 0.84
C ALA A 153 -1.54 9.81 1.88
N ARG A 154 -1.11 11.03 2.16
CA ARG A 154 -0.11 11.31 3.20
C ARG A 154 -0.60 10.95 4.60
N PHE A 155 -1.87 11.22 4.89
CA PHE A 155 -2.47 10.80 6.15
C PHE A 155 -2.39 9.27 6.33
N PHE A 156 -2.81 8.51 5.34
CA PHE A 156 -2.78 7.04 5.40
C PHE A 156 -1.36 6.47 5.42
N ARG A 157 -0.43 7.10 4.70
CA ARG A 157 0.99 6.74 4.77
C ARG A 157 1.56 6.96 6.17
N ALA A 158 1.29 8.10 6.76
CA ALA A 158 1.70 8.41 8.13
C ALA A 158 1.08 7.45 9.16
N TYR A 159 -0.21 7.11 8.98
CA TYR A 159 -0.91 6.16 9.83
C TYR A 159 -0.26 4.77 9.79
N ALA A 160 0.05 4.26 8.61
CA ALA A 160 0.73 2.98 8.43
C ALA A 160 2.13 2.98 9.05
N TYR A 161 2.94 4.02 8.78
CA TYR A 161 4.27 4.16 9.35
C TYR A 161 4.26 4.30 10.87
N ARG A 162 3.28 5.02 11.45
CA ARG A 162 3.10 5.07 12.90
C ARG A 162 2.99 3.67 13.50
N THR A 163 2.17 2.82 12.87
CA THR A 163 1.98 1.45 13.32
C THR A 163 3.28 0.63 13.19
N LEU A 164 3.99 0.77 12.06
CA LEU A 164 5.27 0.09 11.84
C LEU A 164 6.33 0.50 12.87
N VAL A 165 6.51 1.80 13.07
CA VAL A 165 7.51 2.32 14.02
C VAL A 165 7.19 1.91 15.46
N TYR A 166 5.91 1.86 15.81
CA TYR A 166 5.46 1.44 17.14
C TYR A 166 5.75 -0.03 17.40
N LEU A 167 5.53 -0.91 16.41
CA LEU A 167 5.65 -2.35 16.57
C LEU A 167 7.06 -2.88 16.28
N TYR A 168 7.78 -2.28 15.33
CA TYR A 168 9.04 -2.83 14.81
C TYR A 168 10.26 -1.92 15.04
N GLY A 169 10.08 -0.69 15.48
CA GLY A 169 11.18 0.26 15.67
C GLY A 169 11.68 0.83 14.36
N ASP A 170 12.95 0.58 14.03
CA ASP A 170 13.55 1.02 12.76
C ASP A 170 12.96 0.25 11.59
N VAL A 171 12.49 0.97 10.56
CA VAL A 171 11.81 0.40 9.39
C VAL A 171 12.21 1.12 8.11
N PRO A 172 12.22 0.48 6.94
CA PRO A 172 12.49 1.15 5.68
C PRO A 172 11.47 2.25 5.37
N TRP A 173 11.95 3.47 5.11
CA TRP A 173 11.10 4.53 4.56
C TRP A 173 11.04 4.41 3.03
N VAL A 174 9.85 4.28 2.47
CA VAL A 174 9.62 4.05 1.05
C VAL A 174 8.71 5.13 0.50
N GLU A 175 9.18 5.88 -0.50
CA GLU A 175 8.44 6.96 -1.17
C GLU A 175 8.10 6.66 -2.63
N THR A 176 8.56 5.52 -3.14
CA THR A 176 8.42 5.18 -4.56
C THR A 176 7.55 3.94 -4.74
N ILE A 177 6.98 3.80 -5.94
CA ILE A 177 6.39 2.53 -6.36
C ILE A 177 7.53 1.53 -6.51
N GLN A 178 7.49 0.46 -5.71
CA GLN A 178 8.53 -0.54 -5.74
C GLN A 178 8.49 -1.32 -7.05
N LYS A 179 9.63 -1.33 -7.74
CA LYS A 179 9.80 -2.25 -8.86
C LYS A 179 10.02 -3.67 -8.32
N PRO A 180 9.45 -4.71 -8.95
CA PRO A 180 9.44 -6.07 -8.41
C PRO A 180 10.82 -6.72 -8.19
N PHE A 181 11.92 -6.01 -8.47
CA PHE A 181 13.30 -6.51 -8.39
C PHE A 181 14.16 -5.90 -7.29
N LEU A 182 13.62 -5.02 -6.45
CA LEU A 182 14.35 -4.53 -5.28
C LEU A 182 14.27 -5.57 -4.17
N LEU A 183 15.34 -6.34 -4.01
CA LEU A 183 15.41 -7.45 -3.06
C LEU A 183 15.99 -7.07 -1.70
N SER A 184 16.44 -5.84 -1.51
CA SER A 184 17.03 -5.40 -0.24
C SER A 184 16.64 -3.97 0.12
N PHE A 185 16.19 -3.81 1.37
CA PHE A 185 15.93 -2.52 1.99
C PHE A 185 16.79 -2.42 3.25
N SER A 186 17.39 -1.26 3.49
CA SER A 186 17.93 -0.92 4.79
C SER A 186 16.81 -0.37 5.67
N ARG A 187 16.94 -0.56 6.97
CA ARG A 187 16.06 0.09 7.93
C ARG A 187 16.56 1.51 8.19
N ASP A 188 15.66 2.46 8.15
CA ASP A 188 15.93 3.83 8.54
C ASP A 188 15.71 3.99 10.04
N PRO A 189 16.49 4.85 10.71
CA PRO A 189 16.30 5.11 12.13
C PRO A 189 14.88 5.57 12.45
N LYS A 190 14.30 5.01 13.51
CA LYS A 190 12.96 5.37 14.00
C LYS A 190 12.74 6.89 14.07
N ILE A 191 13.75 7.64 14.50
CA ILE A 191 13.62 9.10 14.68
C ILE A 191 13.46 9.83 13.34
N GLU A 192 14.10 9.35 12.27
CA GLU A 192 13.97 9.89 10.93
C GLU A 192 12.60 9.57 10.35
N VAL A 193 12.14 8.34 10.50
CA VAL A 193 10.79 7.93 10.08
C VAL A 193 9.72 8.74 10.80
N LEU A 194 9.89 9.02 12.10
CA LEU A 194 8.98 9.90 12.85
C LEU A 194 8.97 11.33 12.30
N GLY A 195 10.10 11.84 11.82
CA GLY A 195 10.18 13.13 11.14
C GLY A 195 9.29 13.17 9.90
N HIS A 196 9.39 12.17 9.04
CA HIS A 196 8.57 12.04 7.84
C HIS A 196 7.07 11.90 8.16
N ILE A 197 6.72 11.11 9.18
CA ILE A 197 5.34 10.98 9.66
C ILE A 197 4.76 12.34 10.05
N ILE A 198 5.54 13.14 10.79
CA ILE A 198 5.11 14.46 11.25
C ILE A 198 4.89 15.40 10.05
N ASP A 199 5.75 15.36 9.04
CA ASP A 199 5.62 16.20 7.86
C ASP A 199 4.43 15.80 6.98
N ASP A 200 4.16 14.51 6.83
CA ASP A 200 2.95 14.01 6.18
C ASP A 200 1.67 14.45 6.92
N LEU A 201 1.67 14.36 8.26
CA LEU A 201 0.52 14.79 9.07
C LEU A 201 0.31 16.30 9.06
N LYS A 202 1.37 17.12 9.00
CA LYS A 202 1.26 18.58 8.84
C LYS A 202 0.59 18.93 7.52
N PHE A 203 1.05 18.32 6.42
CA PHE A 203 0.44 18.52 5.11
C PHE A 203 -1.03 18.09 5.11
N ALA A 204 -1.34 16.92 5.67
CA ALA A 204 -2.70 16.44 5.78
C ALA A 204 -3.60 17.40 6.57
N LYS A 205 -3.12 17.91 7.71
CA LYS A 205 -3.86 18.88 8.53
C LYS A 205 -4.17 20.18 7.79
N GLU A 206 -3.27 20.62 6.93
CA GLU A 206 -3.43 21.88 6.18
C GLU A 206 -4.45 21.76 5.04
N HIS A 207 -4.56 20.59 4.41
CA HIS A 207 -5.31 20.44 3.17
C HIS A 207 -6.55 19.55 3.27
N LEU A 208 -6.73 18.82 4.38
CA LEU A 208 -7.97 18.08 4.60
C LEU A 208 -9.07 19.04 5.06
N PRO A 209 -10.33 18.85 4.60
CA PRO A 209 -11.46 19.62 5.06
C PRO A 209 -11.70 19.39 6.57
N GLU A 210 -12.17 20.42 7.25
CA GLU A 210 -12.60 20.27 8.65
C GLU A 210 -13.79 19.30 8.75
N ALA A 211 -13.68 18.32 9.65
CA ALA A 211 -14.67 17.25 9.83
C ALA A 211 -16.05 17.72 10.36
N VAL A 212 -16.24 19.02 10.52
CA VAL A 212 -17.31 19.59 11.36
C VAL A 212 -18.69 19.58 10.72
N SER A 213 -18.77 19.50 9.41
CA SER A 213 -20.02 19.83 8.72
C SER A 213 -21.05 18.69 8.69
N TYR A 214 -20.64 17.45 8.90
CA TYR A 214 -21.50 16.28 8.66
C TYR A 214 -21.82 15.42 9.88
N THR A 215 -21.23 15.67 11.03
CA THR A 215 -21.51 14.92 12.25
C THR A 215 -22.83 15.31 12.93
N HIS A 216 -23.48 16.38 12.46
CA HIS A 216 -24.78 16.83 12.92
C HIS A 216 -25.90 16.63 11.87
N LEU A 217 -25.83 15.57 11.12
CA LEU A 217 -27.04 15.04 10.49
C LEU A 217 -27.94 14.53 11.62
N THR A 218 -28.74 15.44 12.15
CA THR A 218 -29.92 15.06 12.93
C THR A 218 -30.72 14.11 12.07
N LEU A 219 -30.85 12.87 12.52
CA LEU A 219 -31.86 11.98 11.95
C LEU A 219 -33.18 12.72 11.92
N PRO A 220 -33.93 12.74 10.81
CA PRO A 220 -35.24 13.32 10.80
C PRO A 220 -36.05 12.64 11.89
N THR A 221 -36.43 13.42 12.90
CA THR A 221 -37.42 12.97 13.88
C THR A 221 -38.69 12.79 13.09
N SER A 222 -39.13 11.55 12.97
CA SER A 222 -40.48 11.25 12.48
C SER A 222 -41.48 11.86 13.43
N ASP A 223 -42.14 12.94 13.03
CA ASP A 223 -43.35 13.39 13.63
C ASP A 223 -44.51 12.41 13.33
#